data_b208b65a3b7297fe84bdce15603081e9
#
_entry.id   b208b65a3b7297fe84bdce15603081e9
#
_cell.length_a   1.000
_cell.length_b   1.000
_cell.length_c   1.000
_cell.angle_alpha   90.00
_cell.angle_beta   90.00
_cell.angle_gamma   90.00
#
_symmetry.space_group_name_H-M   'P 1'
#
loop_
_entity.id
_entity.type
_entity.pdbx_description
1 polymer ?
#
loop_
_entity_poly.entity_id
_entity_poly.type
_entity_poly.pdbx_seq_one_letter_code
_entity_poly.pdbx_strand_id
1 'polypeptide(L)'
;MATGQSAALRTPQGVPTQPEPMIVFDSVTKRYQSGTGGLAAVDNLSMSIDKGLITVFVGPSGCGKTTSLRMINRMVEPTEGRITVAGEDIFGVPAPALRRSMGYVMQSSGLLPHRTVLDNVTTVLRLNKVPRNQANQRGRELLETVGLPQEFAKRYPSQLSGGQQQRVGVARALAADPPVLLMDEPFSAVDPVVRAELQEELLRLQRELAKTIVFVTHDIDEATILGDKVAVFAVGGHLAQYATPEEILRAPVDDFVAGFVGRDRGFRHLSFSDGESVPVHQVTMSQEPTAVSEWTLLVSAEQHPLGWLSPGRPGELVPGGSLFQAGETLRRALDAALSSPAGLGVAVDGSGAVTGVVKAVEVLEAIERARVAREG
;
A
#
# COMPACT_ATOMS: atom_id res chain seq x y z
N MET A 1 -44.75 23.37 34.45
CA MET A 1 -43.36 23.84 34.58
C MET A 1 -42.46 22.67 34.22
N ALA A 2 -41.95 22.64 33.00
CA ALA A 2 -41.05 21.60 32.53
C ALA A 2 -39.78 22.31 32.07
N THR A 3 -38.72 22.11 32.82
CA THR A 3 -37.39 22.64 32.57
C THR A 3 -36.71 21.78 31.52
N GLY A 4 -36.47 22.37 30.34
CA GLY A 4 -35.69 21.77 29.27
C GLY A 4 -34.21 21.71 29.64
N GLN A 5 -33.61 20.52 29.61
CA GLN A 5 -32.18 20.32 29.63
C GLN A 5 -31.64 20.36 28.18
N SER A 6 -30.89 21.40 27.89
CA SER A 6 -30.11 21.57 26.67
C SER A 6 -29.00 20.50 26.60
N ALA A 7 -29.04 19.66 25.57
CA ALA A 7 -27.98 18.71 25.27
C ALA A 7 -26.77 19.49 24.71
N ALA A 8 -25.72 19.60 25.50
CA ALA A 8 -24.45 20.15 25.10
C ALA A 8 -23.81 19.20 24.05
N LEU A 9 -23.61 19.72 22.85
CA LEU A 9 -22.82 19.12 21.78
C LEU A 9 -21.38 18.89 22.30
N ARG A 10 -20.99 17.61 22.41
CA ARG A 10 -19.62 17.23 22.71
C ARG A 10 -18.75 17.59 21.51
N THR A 11 -17.91 18.58 21.68
CA THR A 11 -16.77 18.88 20.79
C THR A 11 -15.86 17.65 20.74
N PRO A 12 -15.41 17.18 19.56
CA PRO A 12 -14.40 16.12 19.48
C PRO A 12 -13.10 16.63 20.09
N GLN A 13 -12.64 15.99 21.15
CA GLN A 13 -11.34 16.25 21.76
C GLN A 13 -10.23 15.67 20.89
N GLY A 14 -9.20 16.46 20.66
CA GLY A 14 -7.84 16.02 20.37
C GLY A 14 -7.45 16.03 18.90
N VAL A 15 -6.95 17.19 18.43
CA VAL A 15 -5.91 17.23 17.40
C VAL A 15 -4.75 16.38 17.93
N PRO A 16 -4.25 15.35 17.22
CA PRO A 16 -3.14 14.56 17.71
C PRO A 16 -1.90 15.44 17.84
N THR A 17 -1.36 15.50 19.04
CA THR A 17 0.03 15.81 19.35
C THR A 17 0.94 15.12 18.33
N GLN A 18 2.10 15.73 18.02
CA GLN A 18 3.11 15.26 17.08
C GLN A 18 3.22 13.72 17.07
N PRO A 19 3.28 13.10 15.88
CA PRO A 19 3.32 11.64 15.76
C PRO A 19 4.46 11.07 16.60
N GLU A 20 4.14 10.08 17.43
CA GLU A 20 5.10 9.42 18.33
C GLU A 20 6.03 8.54 17.50
N PRO A 21 7.36 8.77 17.52
CA PRO A 21 8.28 7.96 16.73
C PRO A 21 8.33 6.51 17.26
N MET A 22 8.10 5.54 16.37
CA MET A 22 8.24 4.11 16.67
C MET A 22 9.67 3.64 16.45
N ILE A 23 10.33 4.09 15.38
CA ILE A 23 11.70 3.71 15.04
C ILE A 23 12.48 5.00 14.77
N VAL A 24 13.66 5.15 15.37
CA VAL A 24 14.54 6.29 15.13
C VAL A 24 15.90 5.77 14.71
N PHE A 25 16.39 6.26 13.57
CA PHE A 25 17.78 6.15 13.15
C PHE A 25 18.48 7.46 13.51
N ASP A 26 19.61 7.37 14.22
CA ASP A 26 20.44 8.51 14.60
C ASP A 26 21.85 8.30 14.08
N SER A 27 22.19 9.01 13.00
CA SER A 27 23.51 9.02 12.34
C SER A 27 24.04 7.60 12.03
N VAL A 28 23.15 6.72 11.54
CA VAL A 28 23.44 5.30 11.35
C VAL A 28 24.26 5.06 10.09
N THR A 29 25.40 4.42 10.25
CA THR A 29 26.28 4.02 9.15
C THR A 29 26.50 2.52 9.14
N LYS A 30 26.49 1.91 7.94
CA LYS A 30 26.89 0.52 7.72
C LYS A 30 27.94 0.40 6.65
N ARG A 31 29.14 -0.06 7.05
CA ARG A 31 30.23 -0.42 6.15
C ARG A 31 30.46 -1.92 6.23
N TYR A 32 30.54 -2.58 5.06
CA TYR A 32 30.99 -3.97 4.99
C TYR A 32 32.51 -3.97 4.81
N GLN A 33 33.19 -4.87 5.52
CA GLN A 33 34.65 -5.05 5.37
C GLN A 33 34.92 -5.67 3.98
N SER A 34 35.20 -4.84 3.00
CA SER A 34 35.63 -5.25 1.66
C SER A 34 36.77 -4.33 1.24
N GLY A 35 38.01 -4.69 1.51
CA GLY A 35 39.21 -4.00 1.02
C GLY A 35 39.34 -2.52 1.41
N THR A 36 40.46 -1.93 1.16
CA THR A 36 40.73 -0.51 1.37
C THR A 36 39.80 0.39 0.54
N GLY A 37 38.79 1.02 1.15
CA GLY A 37 38.01 2.09 0.56
C GLY A 37 36.57 1.75 0.13
N GLY A 38 35.93 0.71 0.67
CA GLY A 38 34.56 0.34 0.31
C GLY A 38 33.53 1.43 0.62
N LEU A 39 32.66 1.75 -0.34
CA LEU A 39 31.48 2.62 -0.15
C LEU A 39 30.62 2.09 0.99
N ALA A 40 30.07 2.99 1.80
CA ALA A 40 29.11 2.61 2.82
C ALA A 40 27.84 2.04 2.15
N ALA A 41 27.31 0.96 2.69
CA ALA A 41 26.02 0.44 2.26
C ALA A 41 24.86 1.32 2.77
N VAL A 42 25.08 1.96 3.93
CA VAL A 42 24.23 3.02 4.50
C VAL A 42 25.18 4.04 5.10
N ASP A 43 24.97 5.33 4.83
CA ASP A 43 25.87 6.40 5.23
C ASP A 43 25.09 7.51 5.95
N ASN A 44 25.40 7.69 7.23
CA ASN A 44 24.85 8.73 8.10
C ASN A 44 23.32 8.88 8.06
N LEU A 45 22.59 7.76 8.08
CA LEU A 45 21.13 7.75 8.02
C LEU A 45 20.54 8.30 9.33
N SER A 46 19.78 9.39 9.22
CA SER A 46 19.02 9.97 10.33
C SER A 46 17.57 10.19 9.89
N MET A 47 16.63 9.48 10.50
CA MET A 47 15.19 9.58 10.24
C MET A 47 14.37 9.00 11.37
N SER A 48 13.11 9.42 11.46
CA SER A 48 12.11 8.86 12.38
C SER A 48 10.94 8.25 11.61
N ILE A 49 10.53 7.07 12.02
CA ILE A 49 9.36 6.36 11.49
C ILE A 49 8.26 6.43 12.53
N ASP A 50 7.13 6.98 12.13
CA ASP A 50 6.01 7.25 13.01
C ASP A 50 5.21 5.98 13.32
N LYS A 51 4.65 5.92 14.52
CA LYS A 51 3.84 4.81 15.00
C LYS A 51 2.53 4.69 14.22
N GLY A 52 2.16 3.47 13.84
CA GLY A 52 0.90 3.18 13.18
C GLY A 52 0.84 3.56 11.70
N LEU A 53 1.93 4.03 11.11
CA LEU A 53 2.02 4.40 9.70
C LEU A 53 2.83 3.40 8.88
N ILE A 54 2.62 3.44 7.57
CA ILE A 54 3.44 2.75 6.57
C ILE A 54 4.54 3.70 6.09
N THR A 55 5.80 3.37 6.37
CA THR A 55 6.94 4.05 5.77
C THR A 55 7.57 3.17 4.70
N VAL A 56 7.63 3.67 3.47
CA VAL A 56 8.20 2.94 2.33
C VAL A 56 9.63 3.39 2.06
N PHE A 57 10.56 2.46 2.02
CA PHE A 57 11.95 2.68 1.55
C PHE A 57 12.03 2.35 0.08
N VAL A 58 12.34 3.34 -0.76
CA VAL A 58 12.40 3.20 -2.21
C VAL A 58 13.73 3.72 -2.75
N GLY A 59 14.13 3.26 -3.93
CA GLY A 59 15.38 3.67 -4.58
C GLY A 59 15.97 2.55 -5.44
N PRO A 60 17.05 2.82 -6.17
CA PRO A 60 17.71 1.85 -7.06
C PRO A 60 18.27 0.63 -6.30
N SER A 61 18.57 -0.44 -7.03
CA SER A 61 19.19 -1.63 -6.45
C SER A 61 20.54 -1.29 -5.82
N GLY A 62 20.83 -1.85 -4.64
CA GLY A 62 22.10 -1.64 -3.95
C GLY A 62 22.23 -0.31 -3.18
N CYS A 63 21.20 0.55 -3.11
CA CYS A 63 21.24 1.81 -2.37
C CYS A 63 21.03 1.69 -0.86
N GLY A 64 21.02 0.49 -0.27
CA GLY A 64 21.01 0.31 1.19
C GLY A 64 19.64 0.06 1.82
N LYS A 65 18.50 0.06 1.11
CA LYS A 65 17.14 -0.15 1.64
C LYS A 65 17.01 -1.41 2.52
N THR A 66 17.30 -2.57 1.93
CA THR A 66 17.25 -3.85 2.63
C THR A 66 18.24 -3.90 3.81
N THR A 67 19.40 -3.27 3.67
CA THR A 67 20.38 -3.15 4.76
C THR A 67 19.80 -2.34 5.92
N SER A 68 19.21 -1.18 5.63
CA SER A 68 18.54 -0.32 6.62
C SER A 68 17.39 -1.05 7.30
N LEU A 69 16.54 -1.76 6.54
CA LEU A 69 15.47 -2.59 7.09
C LEU A 69 16.00 -3.66 8.06
N ARG A 70 17.07 -4.38 7.65
CA ARG A 70 17.66 -5.46 8.44
C ARG A 70 18.43 -4.97 9.67
N MET A 71 18.81 -3.70 9.72
CA MET A 71 19.41 -3.13 10.93
C MET A 71 18.36 -2.93 12.03
N ILE A 72 17.10 -2.64 11.72
CA ILE A 72 16.05 -2.47 12.73
C ILE A 72 15.91 -3.71 13.62
N ASN A 73 15.98 -4.91 13.04
CA ASN A 73 15.84 -6.18 13.79
C ASN A 73 17.19 -6.85 14.10
N ARG A 74 18.30 -6.15 13.89
CA ARG A 74 19.67 -6.66 14.12
C ARG A 74 20.02 -7.92 13.33
N MET A 75 19.41 -8.16 12.15
CA MET A 75 19.94 -9.13 11.17
C MET A 75 21.26 -8.64 10.59
N VAL A 76 21.40 -7.32 10.49
CA VAL A 76 22.63 -6.61 10.19
C VAL A 76 22.88 -5.63 11.33
N GLU A 77 24.10 -5.59 11.86
CA GLU A 77 24.46 -4.61 12.91
C GLU A 77 25.05 -3.35 12.26
N PRO A 78 24.62 -2.15 12.68
CA PRO A 78 25.25 -0.91 12.25
C PRO A 78 26.72 -0.88 12.65
N THR A 79 27.54 -0.15 11.90
CA THR A 79 28.95 0.09 12.20
C THR A 79 29.09 1.29 13.13
N GLU A 80 28.22 2.30 12.94
CA GLU A 80 28.20 3.55 13.72
C GLU A 80 26.74 4.02 13.86
N GLY A 81 26.51 4.92 14.79
CA GLY A 81 25.20 5.49 15.07
C GLY A 81 24.34 4.60 15.95
N ARG A 82 23.06 4.98 16.12
CA ARG A 82 22.12 4.34 17.04
C ARG A 82 20.76 4.12 16.36
N ILE A 83 20.13 2.99 16.70
CA ILE A 83 18.73 2.73 16.32
C ILE A 83 17.94 2.45 17.60
N THR A 84 16.78 3.11 17.74
CA THR A 84 15.83 2.82 18.80
C THR A 84 14.51 2.35 18.22
N VAL A 85 13.81 1.47 18.95
CA VAL A 85 12.48 0.97 18.63
C VAL A 85 11.60 1.11 19.86
N ALA A 86 10.48 1.82 19.74
CA ALA A 86 9.62 2.20 20.86
C ALA A 86 10.40 2.88 22.01
N GLY A 87 11.40 3.71 21.67
CA GLY A 87 12.27 4.40 22.62
C GLY A 87 13.42 3.56 23.19
N GLU A 88 13.44 2.24 22.97
CA GLU A 88 14.49 1.34 23.46
C GLU A 88 15.59 1.12 22.41
N ASP A 89 16.86 1.14 22.85
CA ASP A 89 17.98 0.81 21.97
C ASP A 89 17.92 -0.65 21.54
N ILE A 90 18.10 -0.92 20.23
CA ILE A 90 18.10 -2.28 19.70
C ILE A 90 19.16 -3.20 20.33
N PHE A 91 20.23 -2.63 20.91
CA PHE A 91 21.24 -3.38 21.63
C PHE A 91 20.89 -3.58 23.11
N GLY A 92 19.87 -2.90 23.63
CA GLY A 92 19.38 -3.04 25.01
C GLY A 92 18.74 -4.41 25.29
N VAL A 93 18.34 -5.14 24.24
CA VAL A 93 17.72 -6.46 24.34
C VAL A 93 18.49 -7.51 23.55
N PRO A 94 18.45 -8.80 23.93
CA PRO A 94 19.04 -9.87 23.14
C PRO A 94 18.44 -9.94 21.73
N ALA A 95 19.25 -10.06 20.68
CA ALA A 95 18.80 -10.07 19.28
C ALA A 95 17.69 -11.10 18.99
N PRO A 96 17.68 -12.34 19.55
CA PRO A 96 16.56 -13.25 19.34
C PRO A 96 15.25 -12.77 19.96
N ALA A 97 15.27 -12.03 21.06
CA ALA A 97 14.08 -11.44 21.67
C ALA A 97 13.54 -10.28 20.81
N LEU A 98 14.42 -9.37 20.38
CA LEU A 98 14.08 -8.28 19.45
C LEU A 98 13.44 -8.82 18.17
N ARG A 99 14.02 -9.84 17.54
CA ARG A 99 13.48 -10.44 16.30
C ARG A 99 12.11 -11.08 16.49
N ARG A 100 11.82 -11.66 17.66
CA ARG A 100 10.50 -12.23 17.95
C ARG A 100 9.44 -11.19 18.30
N SER A 101 9.84 -9.97 18.69
CA SER A 101 8.91 -8.87 18.95
C SER A 101 8.48 -8.13 17.66
N MET A 102 9.08 -8.45 16.52
CA MET A 102 8.79 -7.84 15.21
C MET A 102 8.31 -8.89 14.24
N GLY A 103 7.38 -8.51 13.33
CA GLY A 103 7.04 -9.33 12.17
C GLY A 103 8.04 -9.08 11.04
N TYR A 104 8.44 -10.14 10.32
CA TYR A 104 9.32 -10.01 9.17
C TYR A 104 8.77 -10.80 7.98
N VAL A 105 8.52 -10.10 6.87
CA VAL A 105 8.10 -10.67 5.60
C VAL A 105 9.27 -10.58 4.62
N MET A 106 9.73 -11.72 4.14
CA MET A 106 10.88 -11.83 3.25
C MET A 106 10.45 -11.71 1.79
N GLN A 107 11.34 -11.27 0.92
CA GLN A 107 11.17 -11.21 -0.53
C GLN A 107 10.73 -12.56 -1.13
N SER A 108 11.39 -13.65 -0.76
CA SER A 108 10.92 -15.00 -1.03
C SER A 108 10.15 -15.48 0.19
N SER A 109 8.88 -15.62 0.21
CA SER A 109 8.02 -16.00 1.37
C SER A 109 8.74 -16.62 2.59
N GLY A 110 9.90 -17.24 2.38
CA GLY A 110 10.79 -17.83 3.41
C GLY A 110 10.07 -18.88 4.27
N LEU A 111 9.09 -19.58 3.69
CA LEU A 111 8.35 -20.62 4.37
C LEU A 111 9.21 -21.87 4.52
N LEU A 112 9.06 -22.55 5.65
CA LEU A 112 9.70 -23.84 5.92
C LEU A 112 9.03 -24.92 5.07
N PRO A 113 9.71 -25.48 4.04
CA PRO A 113 9.05 -26.34 3.04
C PRO A 113 8.54 -27.67 3.62
N HIS A 114 9.16 -28.14 4.68
CA HIS A 114 8.80 -29.38 5.38
C HIS A 114 7.75 -29.19 6.49
N ARG A 115 7.23 -27.99 6.64
CA ARG A 115 6.19 -27.65 7.61
C ARG A 115 4.90 -27.30 6.90
N THR A 116 3.77 -27.62 7.54
CA THR A 116 2.45 -27.20 7.03
C THR A 116 2.31 -25.68 7.07
N VAL A 117 1.31 -25.14 6.38
CA VAL A 117 0.93 -23.73 6.42
C VAL A 117 0.69 -23.27 7.87
N LEU A 118 -0.12 -24.01 8.63
CA LEU A 118 -0.39 -23.68 10.03
C LEU A 118 0.88 -23.73 10.90
N ASP A 119 1.77 -24.72 10.67
CA ASP A 119 3.03 -24.80 11.40
C ASP A 119 3.97 -23.64 11.06
N ASN A 120 3.97 -23.15 9.81
CA ASN A 120 4.69 -21.96 9.41
C ASN A 120 4.18 -20.72 10.14
N VAL A 121 2.87 -20.47 10.11
CA VAL A 121 2.23 -19.32 10.78
C VAL A 121 2.51 -19.35 12.29
N THR A 122 2.39 -20.50 12.93
CA THR A 122 2.52 -20.64 14.40
C THR A 122 3.97 -20.71 14.90
N THR A 123 4.97 -20.66 14.02
CA THR A 123 6.38 -20.84 14.39
C THR A 123 6.83 -19.88 15.49
N VAL A 124 6.56 -18.58 15.37
CA VAL A 124 6.97 -17.57 16.36
C VAL A 124 6.24 -17.76 17.68
N LEU A 125 4.95 -18.09 17.66
CA LEU A 125 4.18 -18.40 18.88
C LEU A 125 4.78 -19.57 19.67
N ARG A 126 5.21 -20.63 18.96
CA ARG A 126 5.88 -21.79 19.58
C ARG A 126 7.22 -21.42 20.18
N LEU A 127 8.01 -20.57 19.50
CA LEU A 127 9.27 -20.03 20.04
C LEU A 127 9.05 -19.19 21.30
N ASN A 128 7.91 -18.51 21.40
CA ASN A 128 7.47 -17.76 22.58
C ASN A 128 6.77 -18.65 23.62
N LYS A 129 6.81 -20.00 23.44
CA LYS A 129 6.24 -21.00 24.36
C LYS A 129 4.72 -20.89 24.56
N VAL A 130 3.99 -20.32 23.60
CA VAL A 130 2.53 -20.29 23.61
C VAL A 130 2.00 -21.73 23.50
N PRO A 131 1.02 -22.13 24.33
CA PRO A 131 0.41 -23.47 24.25
C PRO A 131 -0.10 -23.81 22.85
N ARG A 132 0.12 -25.05 22.41
CA ARG A 132 -0.15 -25.48 21.03
C ARG A 132 -1.58 -25.19 20.58
N ASN A 133 -2.56 -25.40 21.46
CA ASN A 133 -3.97 -25.15 21.12
C ASN A 133 -4.22 -23.66 20.84
N GLN A 134 -3.72 -22.77 21.69
CA GLN A 134 -3.84 -21.31 21.51
C GLN A 134 -3.09 -20.86 20.25
N ALA A 135 -1.85 -21.35 20.04
CA ALA A 135 -1.08 -21.04 18.84
C ALA A 135 -1.82 -21.50 17.57
N ASN A 136 -2.39 -22.70 17.55
CA ASN A 136 -3.13 -23.20 16.41
C ASN A 136 -4.43 -22.44 16.17
N GLN A 137 -5.15 -22.05 17.21
CA GLN A 137 -6.34 -21.23 17.10
C GLN A 137 -5.97 -19.88 16.47
N ARG A 138 -4.99 -19.18 17.04
CA ARG A 138 -4.50 -17.88 16.51
C ARG A 138 -4.01 -18.00 15.07
N GLY A 139 -3.30 -19.08 14.74
CA GLY A 139 -2.84 -19.34 13.37
C GLY A 139 -3.98 -19.50 12.37
N ARG A 140 -5.09 -20.13 12.76
CA ARG A 140 -6.28 -20.26 11.91
C ARG A 140 -7.00 -18.94 11.71
N GLU A 141 -7.19 -18.15 12.77
CA GLU A 141 -7.75 -16.78 12.69
C GLU A 141 -6.95 -15.92 11.71
N LEU A 142 -5.61 -15.99 11.78
CA LEU A 142 -4.75 -15.24 10.87
C LEU A 142 -4.80 -15.71 9.42
N LEU A 143 -5.02 -17.00 9.17
CA LEU A 143 -5.25 -17.49 7.81
C LEU A 143 -6.54 -16.87 7.22
N GLU A 144 -7.62 -16.80 7.99
CA GLU A 144 -8.84 -16.11 7.58
C GLU A 144 -8.60 -14.61 7.36
N THR A 145 -7.87 -13.98 8.28
CA THR A 145 -7.51 -12.55 8.20
C THR A 145 -6.78 -12.20 6.90
N VAL A 146 -5.91 -13.08 6.39
CA VAL A 146 -5.21 -12.90 5.11
C VAL A 146 -5.95 -13.53 3.92
N GLY A 147 -7.23 -13.83 4.05
CA GLY A 147 -8.07 -14.34 2.97
C GLY A 147 -7.73 -15.77 2.50
N LEU A 148 -7.14 -16.61 3.37
CA LEU A 148 -6.85 -18.01 3.07
C LEU A 148 -7.87 -18.94 3.76
N PRO A 149 -8.55 -19.83 3.01
CA PRO A 149 -9.49 -20.80 3.57
C PRO A 149 -8.83 -21.72 4.60
N GLN A 150 -9.59 -22.15 5.61
CA GLN A 150 -9.13 -23.04 6.71
C GLN A 150 -8.53 -24.37 6.24
N GLU A 151 -8.96 -24.88 5.12
CA GLU A 151 -8.44 -26.11 4.51
C GLU A 151 -6.95 -26.01 4.13
N PHE A 152 -6.45 -24.78 3.89
CA PHE A 152 -5.04 -24.53 3.58
C PHE A 152 -4.12 -24.81 4.77
N ALA A 153 -4.64 -24.81 6.00
CA ALA A 153 -3.86 -25.02 7.23
C ALA A 153 -3.01 -26.31 7.20
N LYS A 154 -3.49 -27.35 6.50
CA LYS A 154 -2.81 -28.66 6.39
C LYS A 154 -1.92 -28.79 5.15
N ARG A 155 -1.98 -27.86 4.20
CA ARG A 155 -1.14 -27.86 2.99
C ARG A 155 0.31 -27.55 3.32
N TYR A 156 1.20 -27.92 2.39
CA TYR A 156 2.61 -27.54 2.42
C TYR A 156 2.88 -26.40 1.44
N PRO A 157 3.96 -25.63 1.64
CA PRO A 157 4.30 -24.50 0.75
C PRO A 157 4.33 -24.85 -0.75
N SER A 158 4.80 -26.06 -1.10
CA SER A 158 4.84 -26.54 -2.50
C SER A 158 3.45 -26.72 -3.15
N GLN A 159 2.38 -26.70 -2.38
CA GLN A 159 1.00 -26.85 -2.83
C GLN A 159 0.28 -25.49 -2.97
N LEU A 160 1.01 -24.40 -2.84
CA LEU A 160 0.51 -23.01 -2.85
C LEU A 160 1.06 -22.24 -4.04
N SER A 161 0.25 -21.32 -4.59
CA SER A 161 0.75 -20.31 -5.51
C SER A 161 1.69 -19.31 -4.80
N GLY A 162 2.48 -18.52 -5.56
CA GLY A 162 3.37 -17.51 -4.99
C GLY A 162 2.63 -16.50 -4.12
N GLY A 163 1.48 -15.99 -4.57
CA GLY A 163 0.65 -15.07 -3.79
C GLY A 163 0.09 -15.71 -2.51
N GLN A 164 -0.33 -16.99 -2.57
CA GLN A 164 -0.77 -17.73 -1.37
C GLN A 164 0.37 -17.93 -0.37
N GLN A 165 1.58 -18.27 -0.84
CA GLN A 165 2.77 -18.35 0.01
C GLN A 165 3.08 -17.00 0.67
N GLN A 166 2.91 -15.90 -0.06
CA GLN A 166 3.12 -14.56 0.47
C GLN A 166 2.10 -14.23 1.57
N ARG A 167 0.81 -14.52 1.37
CA ARG A 167 -0.24 -14.38 2.40
C ARG A 167 0.10 -15.20 3.67
N VAL A 168 0.61 -16.41 3.53
CA VAL A 168 1.10 -17.22 4.67
C VAL A 168 2.29 -16.53 5.37
N GLY A 169 3.20 -15.92 4.61
CA GLY A 169 4.31 -15.12 5.14
C GLY A 169 3.84 -13.93 5.98
N VAL A 170 2.82 -13.21 5.51
CA VAL A 170 2.17 -12.11 6.24
C VAL A 170 1.48 -12.62 7.51
N ALA A 171 0.68 -13.71 7.42
CA ALA A 171 0.06 -14.34 8.59
C ALA A 171 1.09 -14.75 9.65
N ARG A 172 2.23 -15.32 9.23
CA ARG A 172 3.34 -15.67 10.13
C ARG A 172 3.94 -14.43 10.81
N ALA A 173 4.11 -13.34 10.05
CA ALA A 173 4.65 -12.10 10.60
C ALA A 173 3.71 -11.47 11.64
N LEU A 174 2.39 -11.60 11.45
CA LEU A 174 1.37 -11.10 12.37
C LEU A 174 1.13 -12.00 13.59
N ALA A 175 1.64 -13.26 13.59
CA ALA A 175 1.25 -14.27 14.56
C ALA A 175 1.48 -13.86 16.02
N ALA A 176 2.61 -13.23 16.32
CA ALA A 176 2.96 -12.77 17.68
C ALA A 176 2.36 -11.39 18.03
N ASP A 177 1.47 -10.85 17.22
CA ASP A 177 0.88 -9.52 17.35
C ASP A 177 1.92 -8.40 17.52
N PRO A 178 2.95 -8.32 16.64
CA PRO A 178 4.03 -7.37 16.78
C PRO A 178 3.56 -5.92 16.55
N PRO A 179 4.17 -4.93 17.25
CA PRO A 179 3.90 -3.51 16.97
C PRO A 179 4.52 -3.03 15.65
N VAL A 180 5.55 -3.71 15.16
CA VAL A 180 6.31 -3.36 13.95
C VAL A 180 6.33 -4.54 12.99
N LEU A 181 6.03 -4.26 11.72
CA LEU A 181 6.18 -5.19 10.59
C LEU A 181 7.27 -4.66 9.64
N LEU A 182 8.22 -5.50 9.32
CA LEU A 182 9.29 -5.25 8.36
C LEU A 182 9.04 -6.09 7.11
N MET A 183 8.96 -5.46 5.94
CA MET A 183 8.63 -6.11 4.68
C MET A 183 9.71 -5.82 3.64
N ASP A 184 10.42 -6.85 3.20
CA ASP A 184 11.54 -6.76 2.26
C ASP A 184 11.08 -7.20 0.86
N GLU A 185 10.72 -6.28 -0.01
CA GLU A 185 10.21 -6.50 -1.37
C GLU A 185 9.12 -7.59 -1.47
N PRO A 186 8.06 -7.54 -0.65
CA PRO A 186 7.15 -8.69 -0.50
C PRO A 186 6.37 -9.03 -1.78
N PHE A 187 6.24 -8.13 -2.74
CA PHE A 187 5.45 -8.33 -3.95
C PHE A 187 6.27 -8.49 -5.24
N SER A 188 7.60 -8.51 -5.14
CA SER A 188 8.50 -8.54 -6.31
C SER A 188 8.37 -9.80 -7.18
N ALA A 189 7.96 -10.94 -6.61
CA ALA A 189 7.79 -12.21 -7.30
C ALA A 189 6.33 -12.57 -7.63
N VAL A 190 5.41 -11.58 -7.56
CA VAL A 190 3.97 -11.79 -7.75
C VAL A 190 3.53 -11.11 -9.04
N ASP A 191 2.62 -11.74 -9.79
CA ASP A 191 2.04 -11.16 -11.00
C ASP A 191 1.25 -9.87 -10.70
N PRO A 192 1.08 -8.96 -11.69
CA PRO A 192 0.49 -7.63 -11.44
C PRO A 192 -0.92 -7.65 -10.87
N VAL A 193 -1.77 -8.60 -11.26
CA VAL A 193 -3.17 -8.67 -10.80
C VAL A 193 -3.20 -9.08 -9.32
N VAL A 194 -2.52 -10.18 -8.97
CA VAL A 194 -2.42 -10.64 -7.59
C VAL A 194 -1.69 -9.63 -6.70
N ARG A 195 -0.72 -8.89 -7.26
CA ARG A 195 -0.03 -7.80 -6.55
C ARG A 195 -0.98 -6.71 -6.11
N ALA A 196 -1.86 -6.24 -7.01
CA ALA A 196 -2.86 -5.23 -6.68
C ALA A 196 -3.80 -5.70 -5.54
N GLU A 197 -4.28 -6.94 -5.60
CA GLU A 197 -5.10 -7.54 -4.53
C GLU A 197 -4.35 -7.58 -3.18
N LEU A 198 -3.06 -7.95 -3.20
CA LEU A 198 -2.24 -8.00 -1.98
C LEU A 198 -1.95 -6.61 -1.39
N GLN A 199 -1.81 -5.60 -2.24
CA GLN A 199 -1.65 -4.20 -1.81
C GLN A 199 -2.92 -3.68 -1.12
N GLU A 200 -4.09 -3.90 -1.72
CA GLU A 200 -5.38 -3.54 -1.12
C GLU A 200 -5.58 -4.24 0.22
N GLU A 201 -5.27 -5.54 0.28
CA GLU A 201 -5.35 -6.33 1.51
C GLU A 201 -4.41 -5.82 2.60
N LEU A 202 -3.17 -5.44 2.24
CA LEU A 202 -2.20 -4.85 3.17
C LEU A 202 -2.72 -3.53 3.74
N LEU A 203 -3.27 -2.65 2.90
CA LEU A 203 -3.87 -1.38 3.34
C LEU A 203 -5.08 -1.60 4.25
N ARG A 204 -5.93 -2.60 3.95
CA ARG A 204 -7.05 -2.98 4.80
C ARG A 204 -6.57 -3.45 6.17
N LEU A 205 -5.60 -4.38 6.20
CA LEU A 205 -5.02 -4.91 7.44
C LEU A 205 -4.35 -3.82 8.27
N GLN A 206 -3.66 -2.89 7.64
CA GLN A 206 -2.99 -1.79 8.33
C GLN A 206 -4.02 -0.87 9.03
N ARG A 207 -5.11 -0.51 8.32
CA ARG A 207 -6.21 0.30 8.92
C ARG A 207 -6.87 -0.41 10.11
N GLU A 208 -7.08 -1.73 10.02
CA GLU A 208 -7.72 -2.51 11.08
C GLU A 208 -6.80 -2.72 12.30
N LEU A 209 -5.51 -2.95 12.07
CA LEU A 209 -4.56 -3.36 13.10
C LEU A 209 -3.68 -2.22 13.63
N ALA A 210 -3.66 -1.06 12.95
CA ALA A 210 -2.85 0.12 13.25
C ALA A 210 -1.37 -0.20 13.54
N LYS A 211 -0.77 -1.14 12.77
CA LYS A 211 0.63 -1.54 12.93
C LYS A 211 1.56 -0.54 12.24
N THR A 212 2.74 -0.34 12.79
CA THR A 212 3.83 0.37 12.10
C THR A 212 4.46 -0.56 11.09
N ILE A 213 4.51 -0.16 9.83
CA ILE A 213 5.04 -0.97 8.73
C ILE A 213 6.23 -0.26 8.10
N VAL A 214 7.35 -0.95 7.98
CA VAL A 214 8.47 -0.52 7.13
C VAL A 214 8.51 -1.43 5.91
N PHE A 215 8.26 -0.85 4.76
CA PHE A 215 8.11 -1.57 3.50
C PHE A 215 9.25 -1.19 2.55
N VAL A 216 9.96 -2.16 2.02
CA VAL A 216 11.03 -1.94 1.01
C VAL A 216 10.50 -2.32 -0.36
N THR A 217 10.70 -1.45 -1.33
CA THR A 217 10.46 -1.72 -2.75
C THR A 217 11.45 -0.98 -3.65
N HIS A 218 11.55 -1.37 -4.89
CA HIS A 218 12.21 -0.61 -5.95
C HIS A 218 11.21 0.12 -6.87
N ASP A 219 9.92 -0.05 -6.63
CA ASP A 219 8.82 0.48 -7.42
C ASP A 219 8.23 1.72 -6.76
N ILE A 220 8.30 2.87 -7.45
CA ILE A 220 7.75 4.13 -6.97
C ILE A 220 6.21 4.11 -6.95
N ASP A 221 5.55 3.33 -7.82
CA ASP A 221 4.11 3.21 -7.83
C ASP A 221 3.63 2.48 -6.55
N GLU A 222 4.33 1.41 -6.13
CA GLU A 222 4.06 0.78 -4.84
C GLU A 222 4.25 1.77 -3.68
N ALA A 223 5.32 2.56 -3.71
CA ALA A 223 5.60 3.54 -2.67
C ALA A 223 4.51 4.62 -2.57
N THR A 224 3.95 5.05 -3.70
CA THR A 224 2.89 6.07 -3.74
C THR A 224 1.51 5.52 -3.34
N ILE A 225 1.24 4.23 -3.58
CA ILE A 225 -0.02 3.58 -3.23
C ILE A 225 -0.06 3.20 -1.75
N LEU A 226 1.05 2.67 -1.23
CA LEU A 226 1.10 2.06 0.09
C LEU A 226 1.57 3.02 1.19
N GLY A 227 2.44 3.99 0.87
CA GLY A 227 3.15 4.76 1.87
C GLY A 227 2.39 5.96 2.42
N ASP A 228 2.32 6.09 3.73
CA ASP A 228 2.02 7.35 4.40
C ASP A 228 3.23 8.29 4.32
N LYS A 229 4.44 7.72 4.41
CA LYS A 229 5.73 8.40 4.19
C LYS A 229 6.62 7.56 3.28
N VAL A 230 7.42 8.22 2.48
CA VAL A 230 8.38 7.59 1.56
C VAL A 230 9.78 8.11 1.82
N ALA A 231 10.72 7.20 2.03
CA ALA A 231 12.14 7.46 2.14
C ALA A 231 12.84 7.07 0.82
N VAL A 232 13.28 8.04 0.07
CA VAL A 232 14.00 7.85 -1.19
C VAL A 232 15.50 7.73 -0.91
N PHE A 233 16.06 6.55 -1.18
CA PHE A 233 17.49 6.25 -1.00
C PHE A 233 18.26 6.43 -2.30
N ALA A 234 19.33 7.19 -2.25
CA ALA A 234 20.30 7.32 -3.33
C ALA A 234 21.42 6.28 -3.25
N VAL A 235 22.11 6.05 -4.36
CA VAL A 235 23.31 5.19 -4.40
C VAL A 235 24.34 5.70 -3.39
N GLY A 236 25.00 4.78 -2.68
CA GLY A 236 25.92 5.11 -1.59
C GLY A 236 25.28 5.14 -0.20
N GLY A 237 24.00 4.75 -0.10
CA GLY A 237 23.31 4.58 1.18
C GLY A 237 22.80 5.88 1.82
N HIS A 238 22.65 6.95 1.01
CA HIS A 238 22.18 8.24 1.47
C HIS A 238 20.66 8.34 1.38
N LEU A 239 20.04 8.94 2.39
CA LEU A 239 18.63 9.36 2.35
C LEU A 239 18.54 10.68 1.56
N ALA A 240 18.00 10.61 0.34
CA ALA A 240 17.85 11.79 -0.52
C ALA A 240 16.65 12.64 -0.12
N GLN A 241 15.49 12.01 0.13
CA GLN A 241 14.28 12.71 0.56
C GLN A 241 13.43 11.80 1.45
N TYR A 242 12.79 12.39 2.48
CA TYR A 242 11.82 11.72 3.34
C TYR A 242 10.60 12.62 3.52
N ALA A 243 9.49 12.27 2.89
CA ALA A 243 8.28 13.08 2.85
C ALA A 243 7.04 12.21 2.57
N THR A 244 5.86 12.82 2.48
CA THR A 244 4.68 12.15 1.95
C THR A 244 4.85 11.83 0.47
N PRO A 245 4.17 10.80 -0.07
CA PRO A 245 4.21 10.52 -1.51
C PRO A 245 3.85 11.74 -2.36
N GLU A 246 2.82 12.49 -1.95
CA GLU A 246 2.40 13.70 -2.64
C GLU A 246 3.51 14.76 -2.71
N GLU A 247 4.19 15.01 -1.59
CA GLU A 247 5.30 15.98 -1.55
C GLU A 247 6.47 15.57 -2.45
N ILE A 248 6.82 14.27 -2.46
CA ILE A 248 7.89 13.75 -3.33
C ILE A 248 7.54 13.92 -4.81
N LEU A 249 6.30 13.67 -5.20
CA LEU A 249 5.84 13.87 -6.58
C LEU A 249 5.80 15.34 -6.98
N ARG A 250 5.35 16.21 -6.06
CA ARG A 250 5.20 17.65 -6.31
C ARG A 250 6.53 18.39 -6.29
N ALA A 251 7.33 18.14 -5.28
CA ALA A 251 8.55 18.91 -4.98
C ALA A 251 9.74 17.97 -4.70
N PRO A 252 10.25 17.25 -5.71
CA PRO A 252 11.47 16.48 -5.55
C PRO A 252 12.63 17.40 -5.17
N VAL A 253 13.44 16.99 -4.18
CA VAL A 253 14.50 17.82 -3.60
C VAL A 253 15.66 18.09 -4.55
N ASP A 254 15.90 17.17 -5.50
CA ASP A 254 16.98 17.26 -6.48
C ASP A 254 16.66 16.51 -7.78
N ASP A 255 17.56 16.59 -8.74
CA ASP A 255 17.43 15.96 -10.06
C ASP A 255 17.45 14.42 -9.97
N PHE A 256 18.10 13.83 -8.95
CA PHE A 256 18.09 12.39 -8.74
C PHE A 256 16.67 11.94 -8.35
N VAL A 257 16.07 12.56 -7.35
CA VAL A 257 14.69 12.24 -6.94
C VAL A 257 13.72 12.51 -8.07
N ALA A 258 13.84 13.65 -8.77
CA ALA A 258 13.02 13.98 -9.93
C ALA A 258 13.12 12.93 -11.04
N GLY A 259 14.31 12.45 -11.34
CA GLY A 259 14.58 11.40 -12.33
C GLY A 259 14.08 10.03 -11.88
N PHE A 260 14.22 9.69 -10.59
CA PHE A 260 13.75 8.44 -10.00
C PHE A 260 12.22 8.32 -10.01
N VAL A 261 11.53 9.40 -9.64
CA VAL A 261 10.06 9.48 -9.68
C VAL A 261 9.53 9.39 -11.11
N GLY A 262 10.35 9.81 -12.11
CA GLY A 262 10.07 9.66 -13.52
C GLY A 262 9.24 10.79 -14.12
N ARG A 263 9.04 10.68 -15.47
CA ARG A 263 8.34 11.71 -16.26
C ARG A 263 6.84 11.74 -16.00
N ASP A 264 6.26 10.63 -15.50
CA ASP A 264 4.83 10.48 -15.26
C ASP A 264 4.38 11.00 -13.88
N ARG A 265 5.26 11.72 -13.17
CA ARG A 265 4.99 12.25 -11.83
C ARG A 265 3.70 13.08 -11.75
N GLY A 266 3.42 13.86 -12.80
CA GLY A 266 2.19 14.64 -12.89
C GLY A 266 0.94 13.77 -12.91
N PHE A 267 0.96 12.67 -13.68
CA PHE A 267 -0.14 11.70 -13.73
C PHE A 267 -0.29 10.94 -12.39
N ARG A 268 0.82 10.54 -11.77
CA ARG A 268 0.81 9.92 -10.43
C ARG A 268 0.27 10.86 -9.36
N HIS A 269 0.60 12.15 -9.45
CA HIS A 269 0.11 13.17 -8.52
C HIS A 269 -1.42 13.27 -8.52
N LEU A 270 -2.11 12.98 -9.64
CA LEU A 270 -3.57 12.97 -9.72
C LEU A 270 -4.22 11.93 -8.79
N SER A 271 -3.47 10.97 -8.28
CA SER A 271 -3.93 10.01 -7.26
C SER A 271 -4.17 10.65 -5.88
N PHE A 272 -3.68 11.88 -5.66
CA PHE A 272 -3.86 12.64 -4.42
C PHE A 272 -4.81 13.84 -4.61
N SER A 273 -5.44 13.94 -5.78
CA SER A 273 -6.39 15.00 -6.11
C SER A 273 -7.79 14.42 -6.12
N ASP A 274 -8.69 15.08 -5.36
CA ASP A 274 -10.07 14.67 -5.22
C ASP A 274 -10.83 14.84 -6.55
N GLY A 275 -11.59 13.83 -6.93
CA GLY A 275 -12.48 13.83 -8.09
C GLY A 275 -13.89 14.34 -7.81
N GLU A 276 -14.23 14.77 -6.60
CA GLU A 276 -15.57 15.30 -6.27
C GLU A 276 -15.98 16.50 -7.14
N SER A 277 -15.01 17.25 -7.66
CA SER A 277 -15.25 18.39 -8.53
C SER A 277 -15.58 18.04 -10.00
N VAL A 278 -15.55 16.75 -10.37
CA VAL A 278 -15.85 16.29 -11.74
C VAL A 278 -17.36 16.09 -11.89
N PRO A 279 -18.03 16.79 -12.82
CA PRO A 279 -19.47 16.63 -13.02
C PRO A 279 -19.80 15.24 -13.61
N VAL A 280 -20.83 14.60 -13.04
CA VAL A 280 -21.38 13.35 -13.53
C VAL A 280 -22.64 13.65 -14.37
N HIS A 281 -22.66 13.19 -15.61
CA HIS A 281 -23.76 13.41 -16.55
C HIS A 281 -24.61 12.17 -16.73
N GLN A 282 -25.89 12.37 -17.10
CA GLN A 282 -26.73 11.27 -17.52
C GLN A 282 -26.21 10.66 -18.84
N VAL A 283 -26.39 9.36 -18.99
CA VAL A 283 -26.02 8.61 -20.19
C VAL A 283 -27.22 7.80 -20.67
N THR A 284 -27.35 7.64 -22.00
CA THR A 284 -28.34 6.77 -22.58
C THR A 284 -28.00 5.32 -22.24
N MET A 285 -28.92 4.61 -21.59
CA MET A 285 -28.77 3.22 -21.18
C MET A 285 -29.80 2.31 -21.87
N SER A 286 -29.41 1.05 -22.09
CA SER A 286 -30.29 -0.01 -22.58
C SER A 286 -30.03 -1.30 -21.79
N GLN A 287 -31.08 -2.12 -21.67
CA GLN A 287 -30.93 -3.48 -21.10
C GLN A 287 -30.90 -4.55 -22.23
N GLU A 288 -31.13 -4.15 -23.46
CA GLU A 288 -31.09 -5.05 -24.61
C GLU A 288 -30.06 -4.60 -25.65
N PRO A 289 -29.34 -5.53 -26.29
CA PRO A 289 -28.32 -5.24 -27.29
C PRO A 289 -28.97 -4.91 -28.65
N THR A 290 -29.64 -3.76 -28.72
CA THR A 290 -30.33 -3.29 -29.92
C THR A 290 -29.43 -2.36 -30.74
N ALA A 291 -29.85 -2.11 -32.01
CA ALA A 291 -29.21 -1.09 -32.83
C ALA A 291 -29.45 0.30 -32.27
N VAL A 292 -28.37 1.11 -32.14
CA VAL A 292 -28.39 2.43 -31.51
C VAL A 292 -27.89 3.50 -32.50
N SER A 293 -28.37 4.73 -32.36
CA SER A 293 -27.91 5.87 -33.14
C SER A 293 -26.74 6.64 -32.55
N GLU A 294 -26.48 6.41 -31.24
CA GLU A 294 -25.40 7.02 -30.50
C GLU A 294 -24.80 5.99 -29.51
N TRP A 295 -23.65 6.30 -28.93
CA TRP A 295 -23.07 5.44 -27.92
C TRP A 295 -24.04 5.26 -26.75
N THR A 296 -24.45 4.03 -26.50
CA THR A 296 -25.42 3.66 -25.47
C THR A 296 -24.79 2.64 -24.54
N LEU A 297 -24.90 2.86 -23.25
CA LEU A 297 -24.37 1.95 -22.24
C LEU A 297 -25.32 0.78 -22.01
N LEU A 298 -24.87 -0.44 -22.24
CA LEU A 298 -25.64 -1.64 -21.93
C LEU A 298 -25.47 -1.94 -20.43
N VAL A 299 -26.58 -2.13 -19.73
CA VAL A 299 -26.60 -2.41 -18.29
C VAL A 299 -27.40 -3.67 -17.98
N SER A 300 -27.08 -4.33 -16.84
CA SER A 300 -27.88 -5.43 -16.30
C SER A 300 -29.22 -4.95 -15.73
N ALA A 301 -30.06 -5.87 -15.27
CA ALA A 301 -31.31 -5.55 -14.55
C ALA A 301 -31.05 -4.77 -13.24
N GLU A 302 -29.89 -5.01 -12.62
CA GLU A 302 -29.41 -4.32 -11.41
C GLU A 302 -28.64 -3.03 -11.72
N GLN A 303 -28.71 -2.53 -12.98
CA GLN A 303 -28.02 -1.32 -13.43
C GLN A 303 -26.48 -1.40 -13.45
N HIS A 304 -25.88 -2.59 -13.42
CA HIS A 304 -24.43 -2.74 -13.56
C HIS A 304 -24.00 -2.61 -15.02
N PRO A 305 -22.89 -1.91 -15.33
CA PRO A 305 -22.43 -1.71 -16.70
C PRO A 305 -21.91 -3.02 -17.29
N LEU A 306 -22.36 -3.37 -18.50
CA LEU A 306 -21.95 -4.57 -19.24
C LEU A 306 -21.02 -4.24 -20.40
N GLY A 307 -21.07 -3.01 -20.93
CA GLY A 307 -20.27 -2.53 -22.04
C GLY A 307 -21.02 -1.50 -22.86
N TRP A 308 -20.48 -1.12 -24.01
CA TRP A 308 -21.00 -0.07 -24.87
C TRP A 308 -21.57 -0.64 -26.16
N LEU A 309 -22.71 -0.10 -26.60
CA LEU A 309 -23.29 -0.31 -27.94
C LEU A 309 -22.82 0.82 -28.85
N SER A 310 -22.18 0.45 -29.97
CA SER A 310 -21.65 1.41 -30.94
C SER A 310 -22.68 1.74 -32.02
N PRO A 311 -22.86 3.02 -32.41
CA PRO A 311 -23.74 3.39 -33.53
C PRO A 311 -23.28 2.81 -34.88
N GLY A 312 -22.02 2.46 -35.03
CA GLY A 312 -21.45 1.90 -36.26
C GLY A 312 -21.53 0.38 -36.39
N ARG A 313 -21.95 -0.34 -35.34
CA ARG A 313 -21.97 -1.81 -35.28
C ARG A 313 -23.21 -2.30 -34.53
N PRO A 314 -24.35 -2.43 -35.26
CA PRO A 314 -25.59 -2.78 -34.60
C PRO A 314 -25.53 -4.09 -33.82
N GLY A 315 -25.87 -4.04 -32.52
CA GLY A 315 -25.93 -5.19 -31.63
C GLY A 315 -24.56 -5.74 -31.17
N GLU A 316 -23.43 -5.15 -31.60
CA GLU A 316 -22.11 -5.54 -31.12
C GLU A 316 -21.81 -4.85 -29.81
N LEU A 317 -21.52 -5.64 -28.77
CA LEU A 317 -21.07 -5.15 -27.47
C LEU A 317 -19.57 -4.85 -27.50
N VAL A 318 -19.19 -3.60 -27.25
CA VAL A 318 -17.80 -3.19 -27.09
C VAL A 318 -17.49 -3.17 -25.59
N PRO A 319 -16.43 -3.87 -25.12
CA PRO A 319 -16.05 -3.85 -23.71
C PRO A 319 -15.90 -2.42 -23.20
N GLY A 320 -16.37 -2.17 -21.98
CA GLY A 320 -16.18 -0.90 -21.28
C GLY A 320 -14.73 -0.71 -20.83
N GLY A 321 -14.37 0.53 -20.47
CA GLY A 321 -13.12 0.86 -19.80
C GLY A 321 -13.21 0.67 -18.28
N SER A 322 -12.26 1.27 -17.57
CA SER A 322 -12.26 1.37 -16.11
C SER A 322 -13.53 2.09 -15.63
N LEU A 323 -13.96 1.75 -14.41
CA LEU A 323 -15.08 2.42 -13.75
C LEU A 323 -14.54 3.49 -12.79
N PHE A 324 -15.38 4.51 -12.54
CA PHE A 324 -15.11 5.59 -11.61
C PHE A 324 -16.23 5.66 -10.57
N GLN A 325 -15.88 5.76 -9.28
CA GLN A 325 -16.84 6.01 -8.22
C GLN A 325 -16.74 7.46 -7.75
N ALA A 326 -17.87 8.10 -7.49
CA ALA A 326 -17.89 9.46 -6.96
C ALA A 326 -17.10 9.54 -5.65
N GLY A 327 -16.21 10.54 -5.52
CA GLY A 327 -15.26 10.65 -4.39
C GLY A 327 -13.91 9.95 -4.60
N GLU A 328 -13.72 9.17 -5.68
CA GLU A 328 -12.41 8.69 -6.06
C GLU A 328 -11.53 9.81 -6.66
N THR A 329 -10.25 9.51 -6.90
CA THR A 329 -9.26 10.49 -7.34
C THR A 329 -9.45 10.95 -8.79
N LEU A 330 -8.93 12.13 -9.15
CA LEU A 330 -8.91 12.62 -10.54
C LEU A 330 -8.20 11.66 -11.50
N ARG A 331 -7.22 10.90 -11.01
CA ARG A 331 -6.57 9.83 -11.78
C ARG A 331 -7.56 8.75 -12.21
N ARG A 332 -8.41 8.28 -11.30
CA ARG A 332 -9.45 7.27 -11.59
C ARG A 332 -10.49 7.79 -12.57
N ALA A 333 -10.94 9.02 -12.39
CA ALA A 333 -11.89 9.66 -13.31
C ALA A 333 -11.30 9.80 -14.73
N LEU A 334 -10.02 10.20 -14.83
CA LEU A 334 -9.32 10.33 -16.11
C LEU A 334 -9.13 8.97 -16.80
N ASP A 335 -8.69 7.95 -16.04
CA ASP A 335 -8.50 6.60 -16.56
C ASP A 335 -9.82 6.01 -17.08
N ALA A 336 -10.92 6.18 -16.34
CA ALA A 336 -12.25 5.74 -16.77
C ALA A 336 -12.68 6.41 -18.09
N ALA A 337 -12.43 7.71 -18.24
CA ALA A 337 -12.79 8.45 -19.44
C ALA A 337 -11.91 8.08 -20.67
N LEU A 338 -10.60 7.89 -20.46
CA LEU A 338 -9.66 7.59 -21.54
C LEU A 338 -9.70 6.12 -21.99
N SER A 339 -9.97 5.18 -21.08
CA SER A 339 -10.08 3.75 -21.40
C SER A 339 -11.44 3.38 -22.04
N SER A 340 -12.43 4.25 -21.95
CA SER A 340 -13.76 4.03 -22.53
C SER A 340 -13.77 4.17 -24.04
N PRO A 341 -14.35 3.22 -24.79
CA PRO A 341 -14.47 3.32 -26.25
C PRO A 341 -15.37 4.47 -26.71
N ALA A 342 -16.26 4.95 -25.83
CA ALA A 342 -17.12 6.10 -26.09
C ALA A 342 -16.48 7.45 -25.72
N GLY A 343 -15.28 7.45 -25.11
CA GLY A 343 -14.66 8.63 -24.51
C GLY A 343 -15.40 9.18 -23.28
N LEU A 344 -16.28 8.36 -22.69
CA LEU A 344 -17.12 8.67 -21.56
C LEU A 344 -16.80 7.67 -20.43
N GLY A 345 -16.20 8.11 -19.34
CA GLY A 345 -15.91 7.27 -18.18
C GLY A 345 -17.19 6.94 -17.43
N VAL A 346 -17.47 5.65 -17.20
CA VAL A 346 -18.67 5.22 -16.49
C VAL A 346 -18.51 5.44 -14.99
N ALA A 347 -19.42 6.23 -14.41
CA ALA A 347 -19.51 6.46 -12.98
C ALA A 347 -20.51 5.48 -12.35
N VAL A 348 -20.10 4.88 -11.21
CA VAL A 348 -20.88 3.91 -10.45
C VAL A 348 -20.98 4.31 -8.99
N ASP A 349 -21.95 3.76 -8.28
CA ASP A 349 -22.07 3.86 -6.82
C ASP A 349 -21.35 2.71 -6.09
N GLY A 350 -21.45 2.70 -4.75
CA GLY A 350 -20.82 1.66 -3.91
C GLY A 350 -21.39 0.24 -4.11
N SER A 351 -22.51 0.09 -4.82
CA SER A 351 -23.08 -1.21 -5.23
C SER A 351 -22.63 -1.65 -6.63
N GLY A 352 -21.94 -0.77 -7.38
CA GLY A 352 -21.55 -0.98 -8.76
C GLY A 352 -22.62 -0.58 -9.77
N ALA A 353 -23.73 0.03 -9.32
CA ALA A 353 -24.77 0.52 -10.22
C ALA A 353 -24.38 1.85 -10.87
N VAL A 354 -24.72 2.03 -12.16
CA VAL A 354 -24.38 3.21 -12.95
C VAL A 354 -25.08 4.45 -12.40
N THR A 355 -24.30 5.48 -12.05
CA THR A 355 -24.80 6.80 -11.66
C THR A 355 -24.75 7.82 -12.79
N GLY A 356 -23.93 7.56 -13.81
CA GLY A 356 -23.77 8.41 -14.98
C GLY A 356 -22.42 8.24 -15.67
N VAL A 357 -21.95 9.30 -16.33
CA VAL A 357 -20.66 9.32 -17.01
C VAL A 357 -19.89 10.62 -16.75
N VAL A 358 -18.57 10.57 -16.80
CA VAL A 358 -17.65 11.70 -16.76
C VAL A 358 -16.98 11.87 -18.12
N LYS A 359 -16.70 13.12 -18.51
CA LYS A 359 -16.04 13.45 -19.79
C LYS A 359 -14.58 13.79 -19.57
N ALA A 360 -13.70 13.27 -20.43
CA ALA A 360 -12.26 13.52 -20.33
C ALA A 360 -11.92 15.02 -20.27
N VAL A 361 -12.60 15.86 -21.04
CA VAL A 361 -12.37 17.33 -21.07
C VAL A 361 -12.66 17.95 -19.70
N GLU A 362 -13.75 17.57 -19.05
CA GLU A 362 -14.15 18.11 -17.74
C GLU A 362 -13.23 17.62 -16.61
N VAL A 363 -12.71 16.39 -16.73
CA VAL A 363 -11.68 15.89 -15.83
C VAL A 363 -10.40 16.70 -15.98
N LEU A 364 -9.98 17.00 -17.22
CA LEU A 364 -8.80 17.86 -17.47
C LEU A 364 -8.99 19.28 -16.92
N GLU A 365 -10.18 19.85 -17.06
CA GLU A 365 -10.51 21.15 -16.44
C GLU A 365 -10.47 21.10 -14.90
N ALA A 366 -10.94 20.01 -14.29
CA ALA A 366 -10.85 19.79 -12.86
C ALA A 366 -9.39 19.69 -12.38
N ILE A 367 -8.54 19.00 -13.16
CA ILE A 367 -7.09 18.93 -12.92
C ILE A 367 -6.46 20.32 -12.93
N GLU A 368 -6.80 21.15 -13.92
CA GLU A 368 -6.26 22.51 -14.03
C GLU A 368 -6.75 23.40 -12.87
N ARG A 369 -8.04 23.31 -12.49
CA ARG A 369 -8.56 24.02 -11.30
C ARG A 369 -7.83 23.60 -10.02
N ALA A 370 -7.61 22.30 -9.84
CA ALA A 370 -6.87 21.77 -8.69
C ALA A 370 -5.41 22.26 -8.66
N ARG A 371 -4.78 22.44 -9.84
CA ARG A 371 -3.43 23.03 -9.96
C ARG A 371 -3.41 24.47 -9.51
N VAL A 372 -4.31 25.29 -10.06
CA VAL A 372 -4.38 26.73 -9.74
C VAL A 372 -4.70 26.98 -8.27
N ALA A 373 -5.61 26.22 -7.68
CA ALA A 373 -5.98 26.34 -6.27
C ALA A 373 -4.84 26.04 -5.28
N ARG A 374 -3.78 25.35 -5.74
CA ARG A 374 -2.61 25.00 -4.92
C ARG A 374 -1.45 25.95 -5.07
N GLU A 375 -1.42 26.74 -6.15
CA GLU A 375 -0.38 27.74 -6.43
C GLU A 375 -0.71 29.12 -5.81
N GLY A 376 -1.93 29.33 -5.34
CA GLY A 376 -2.42 30.54 -4.66
C GLY A 376 -2.59 30.32 -3.16
#